data_c5c0c1a1c0e8c8845c0149c56a2a4223
#
_entry.id   c5c0c1a1c0e8c8845c0149c56a2a4223
#
_cell.length_a   1.000
_cell.length_b   1.000
_cell.length_c   1.000
_cell.angle_alpha   90.00
_cell.angle_beta   90.00
_cell.angle_gamma   90.00
#
_symmetry.space_group_name_H-M   'P 1'
#
loop_
_entity.id
_entity.type
_entity.pdbx_description
1 polymer ?
#
loop_
_entity_poly.entity_id
_entity_poly.type
_entity_poly.pdbx_seq_one_letter_code
_entity_poly.pdbx_strand_id
1 'polypeptide(L)'
;MGKIVFGGAMSHVLDPDYYQAACGDIGRQKVTAAMDAIATMGDRFVEKKADALIVVADDHMNAFSFNCVPAICVRIGKAVQRMVQDNAEAFDKVLDHMPVEYPLHEALGNDILEQGLQNGFDLALSWEAPVDHAFLSPVNTMLGKRPIPPLVPIFVNAFIAPQPTARRCFQFGQHIARVVAKSPFTVGILATGGLSHFPELLLGRVGETDTVFDRKLIHWMESGEHEPLLDLTADELHKTGSHEFLNWMVLLGAVSPARAEVRYFGELPRINMAAVEWRLA
;
A
#
# COMPACT_ATOMS: atom_id res chain seq x y z
N MET A 1 -22.13 14.11 -2.79
CA MET A 1 -20.74 14.37 -2.37
C MET A 1 -20.10 13.02 -2.05
N GLY A 2 -18.98 12.76 -2.66
CA GLY A 2 -18.25 11.53 -2.42
C GLY A 2 -17.60 11.48 -1.05
N LYS A 3 -17.19 10.30 -0.63
CA LYS A 3 -16.55 10.10 0.69
C LYS A 3 -15.62 8.91 0.67
N ILE A 4 -14.57 8.96 1.48
CA ILE A 4 -13.75 7.80 1.81
C ILE A 4 -14.47 7.05 2.95
N VAL A 5 -14.78 5.79 2.75
CA VAL A 5 -15.58 4.96 3.69
C VAL A 5 -14.78 3.83 4.30
N PHE A 6 -13.58 3.59 3.80
CA PHE A 6 -12.65 2.59 4.28
C PHE A 6 -11.22 3.09 4.11
N GLY A 7 -10.41 2.92 5.14
CA GLY A 7 -8.98 3.12 5.11
C GLY A 7 -8.29 1.91 5.74
N GLY A 8 -7.40 1.28 4.98
CA GLY A 8 -6.63 0.12 5.44
C GLY A 8 -5.17 0.21 5.02
N ALA A 9 -4.28 -0.25 5.88
CA ALA A 9 -2.87 -0.43 5.54
C ALA A 9 -2.41 -1.83 5.95
N MET A 10 -1.57 -2.46 5.12
CA MET A 10 -1.12 -3.82 5.40
C MET A 10 0.14 -4.20 4.63
N SER A 11 0.88 -5.14 5.20
CA SER A 11 2.01 -5.78 4.50
C SER A 11 1.53 -6.56 3.29
N HIS A 12 2.38 -6.70 2.27
CA HIS A 12 1.99 -7.27 0.98
C HIS A 12 2.58 -8.66 0.69
N VAL A 13 3.61 -9.10 1.37
CA VAL A 13 4.12 -10.47 1.22
C VAL A 13 3.28 -11.41 2.08
N LEU A 14 2.22 -11.97 1.50
CA LEU A 14 1.17 -12.73 2.19
C LEU A 14 1.12 -14.17 1.65
N ASP A 15 2.23 -14.91 1.82
CA ASP A 15 2.38 -16.29 1.36
C ASP A 15 2.77 -17.22 2.51
N PRO A 16 1.83 -18.07 3.02
CA PRO A 16 2.13 -19.02 4.08
C PRO A 16 3.19 -20.05 3.74
N ASP A 17 3.31 -20.46 2.48
CA ASP A 17 4.29 -21.47 2.05
C ASP A 17 5.69 -20.87 1.97
N TYR A 18 5.81 -19.62 1.53
CA TYR A 18 7.06 -18.87 1.61
C TYR A 18 7.56 -18.77 3.05
N TYR A 19 6.69 -18.36 4.00
CA TYR A 19 7.09 -18.23 5.41
C TYR A 19 7.28 -19.57 6.11
N GLN A 20 6.60 -20.64 5.67
CA GLN A 20 6.89 -22.00 6.12
C GLN A 20 8.32 -22.40 5.74
N ALA A 21 8.73 -22.14 4.51
CA ALA A 21 10.06 -22.46 4.02
C ALA A 21 11.16 -21.61 4.70
N ALA A 22 10.89 -20.32 4.91
CA ALA A 22 11.85 -19.36 5.46
C ALA A 22 11.98 -19.43 7.00
N CYS A 23 10.90 -19.73 7.71
CA CYS A 23 10.77 -19.54 9.17
C CYS A 23 10.10 -20.73 9.89
N GLY A 24 9.80 -21.84 9.18
CA GLY A 24 9.10 -22.98 9.74
C GLY A 24 7.66 -22.71 10.13
N ASP A 25 7.10 -23.57 10.99
CA ASP A 25 5.68 -23.51 11.39
C ASP A 25 5.26 -22.17 12.02
N ILE A 26 6.16 -21.53 12.75
CA ILE A 26 5.88 -20.23 13.38
C ILE A 26 5.68 -19.11 12.32
N GLY A 27 6.46 -19.15 11.25
CA GLY A 27 6.30 -18.22 10.13
C GLY A 27 4.96 -18.40 9.45
N ARG A 28 4.59 -19.64 9.13
CA ARG A 28 3.28 -19.98 8.55
C ARG A 28 2.12 -19.53 9.43
N GLN A 29 2.17 -19.83 10.73
CA GLN A 29 1.12 -19.42 11.67
C GLN A 29 0.94 -17.92 11.73
N LYS A 30 2.02 -17.16 11.81
CA LYS A 30 1.98 -15.70 11.90
C LYS A 30 1.42 -15.06 10.62
N VAL A 31 1.85 -15.49 9.44
CA VAL A 31 1.33 -14.93 8.20
C VAL A 31 -0.13 -15.33 7.98
N THR A 32 -0.53 -16.55 8.35
CA THR A 32 -1.93 -16.96 8.30
C THR A 32 -2.80 -16.07 9.20
N ALA A 33 -2.34 -15.76 10.42
CA ALA A 33 -3.06 -14.83 11.31
C ALA A 33 -3.15 -13.41 10.76
N ALA A 34 -2.11 -12.93 10.05
CA ALA A 34 -2.15 -11.66 9.32
C ALA A 34 -3.23 -11.69 8.22
N MET A 35 -3.25 -12.75 7.40
CA MET A 35 -4.23 -12.93 6.34
C MET A 35 -5.67 -13.01 6.86
N ASP A 36 -5.90 -13.68 7.99
CA ASP A 36 -7.22 -13.76 8.63
C ASP A 36 -7.69 -12.37 9.11
N ALA A 37 -6.78 -11.58 9.68
CA ALA A 37 -7.08 -10.21 10.07
C ALA A 37 -7.43 -9.33 8.84
N ILE A 38 -6.67 -9.47 7.76
CA ILE A 38 -6.90 -8.76 6.48
C ILE A 38 -8.24 -9.19 5.86
N ALA A 39 -8.57 -10.49 5.86
CA ALA A 39 -9.85 -10.98 5.36
C ALA A 39 -11.04 -10.41 6.15
N THR A 40 -10.88 -10.26 7.48
CA THR A 40 -11.88 -9.61 8.34
C THR A 40 -12.04 -8.12 8.02
N MET A 41 -10.95 -7.41 7.66
CA MET A 41 -11.04 -6.04 7.14
C MET A 41 -11.82 -6.01 5.81
N GLY A 42 -11.64 -7.03 4.97
CA GLY A 42 -12.37 -7.21 3.73
C GLY A 42 -13.88 -7.35 3.91
N ASP A 43 -14.35 -8.06 4.95
CA ASP A 43 -15.78 -8.14 5.28
C ASP A 43 -16.37 -6.75 5.52
N ARG A 44 -15.68 -5.95 6.33
CA ARG A 44 -16.10 -4.56 6.63
C ARG A 44 -16.05 -3.65 5.41
N PHE A 45 -15.03 -3.81 4.54
CA PHE A 45 -14.94 -3.07 3.29
C PHE A 45 -16.12 -3.35 2.37
N VAL A 46 -16.48 -4.63 2.18
CA VAL A 46 -17.59 -5.04 1.30
C VAL A 46 -18.92 -4.46 1.78
N GLU A 47 -19.15 -4.38 3.09
CA GLU A 47 -20.35 -3.75 3.68
C GLU A 47 -20.47 -2.27 3.32
N LYS A 48 -19.36 -1.59 3.04
CA LYS A 48 -19.35 -0.16 2.66
C LYS A 48 -19.81 0.10 1.22
N LYS A 49 -19.87 -0.94 0.37
CA LYS A 49 -20.31 -0.86 -1.04
C LYS A 49 -19.59 0.25 -1.80
N ALA A 50 -18.27 0.31 -1.68
CA ALA A 50 -17.46 1.30 -2.35
C ALA A 50 -17.50 1.16 -3.88
N ASP A 51 -17.59 2.28 -4.59
CA ASP A 51 -17.58 2.34 -6.05
C ASP A 51 -16.18 2.08 -6.62
N ALA A 52 -15.14 2.37 -5.84
CA ALA A 52 -13.74 2.21 -6.22
C ALA A 52 -12.85 1.89 -5.02
N LEU A 53 -11.69 1.27 -5.29
CA LEU A 53 -10.62 1.06 -4.33
C LEU A 53 -9.34 1.71 -4.87
N ILE A 54 -8.87 2.77 -4.19
CA ILE A 54 -7.55 3.33 -4.41
C ILE A 54 -6.54 2.40 -3.72
N VAL A 55 -5.52 1.96 -4.45
CA VAL A 55 -4.43 1.13 -3.90
C VAL A 55 -3.12 1.89 -4.06
N VAL A 56 -2.48 2.18 -2.94
CA VAL A 56 -1.20 2.87 -2.89
C VAL A 56 -0.12 1.86 -2.53
N ALA A 57 0.84 1.68 -3.43
CA ALA A 57 1.95 0.74 -3.27
C ALA A 57 3.22 1.32 -3.90
N ASP A 58 4.33 0.73 -3.63
CA ASP A 58 5.57 0.97 -4.35
C ASP A 58 5.71 0.07 -5.58
N ASP A 59 6.68 0.38 -6.41
CA ASP A 59 7.10 -0.46 -7.53
C ASP A 59 8.44 -1.12 -7.20
N HIS A 60 8.47 -2.44 -7.17
CA HIS A 60 9.69 -3.21 -6.93
C HIS A 60 10.60 -3.27 -8.18
N MET A 61 10.74 -2.16 -8.90
CA MET A 61 11.47 -2.07 -10.18
C MET A 61 10.89 -2.97 -11.27
N ASN A 62 9.60 -3.24 -11.18
CA ASN A 62 8.87 -4.09 -12.10
C ASN A 62 8.26 -3.30 -13.27
N ALA A 63 7.53 -2.22 -12.97
CA ALA A 63 6.92 -1.37 -13.98
C ALA A 63 7.85 -0.21 -14.42
N PHE A 64 8.68 0.28 -13.49
CA PHE A 64 9.63 1.37 -13.71
C PHE A 64 11.07 0.85 -13.61
N SER A 65 12.00 1.58 -14.24
CA SER A 65 13.43 1.21 -14.26
C SER A 65 14.28 2.44 -13.94
N PHE A 66 15.58 2.25 -13.75
CA PHE A 66 16.52 3.36 -13.56
C PHE A 66 16.53 4.40 -14.69
N ASN A 67 15.89 4.12 -15.83
CA ASN A 67 15.69 5.12 -16.88
C ASN A 67 14.67 6.18 -16.47
N CYS A 68 13.67 5.81 -15.66
CA CYS A 68 12.66 6.73 -15.14
C CYS A 68 11.99 6.10 -13.91
N VAL A 69 12.22 6.69 -12.74
CA VAL A 69 11.54 6.32 -11.49
C VAL A 69 10.72 7.52 -11.05
N PRO A 70 9.39 7.51 -11.24
CA PRO A 70 8.55 8.64 -10.83
C PRO A 70 8.41 8.69 -9.30
N ALA A 71 8.44 9.89 -8.71
CA ALA A 71 8.21 10.04 -7.27
C ALA A 71 6.82 9.54 -6.85
N ILE A 72 5.79 9.91 -7.63
CA ILE A 72 4.40 9.42 -7.50
C ILE A 72 3.82 9.30 -8.91
N CYS A 73 3.24 8.14 -9.22
CA CYS A 73 2.60 7.89 -10.50
C CYS A 73 1.17 7.40 -10.32
N VAL A 74 0.22 7.95 -11.08
CA VAL A 74 -1.16 7.49 -11.14
C VAL A 74 -1.35 6.63 -12.38
N ARG A 75 -1.80 5.39 -12.20
CA ARG A 75 -2.15 4.48 -13.29
C ARG A 75 -3.57 4.77 -13.76
N ILE A 76 -3.72 5.23 -15.00
CA ILE A 76 -5.00 5.61 -15.60
C ILE A 76 -5.37 4.68 -16.76
N GLY A 77 -6.62 4.75 -17.21
CA GLY A 77 -7.19 3.93 -18.29
C GLY A 77 -8.34 3.07 -17.80
N LYS A 78 -8.75 2.10 -18.61
CA LYS A 78 -9.94 1.27 -18.35
C LYS A 78 -9.63 -0.01 -17.56
N ALA A 79 -8.43 -0.53 -17.73
CA ALA A 79 -7.99 -1.76 -17.07
C ALA A 79 -6.48 -1.75 -16.83
N VAL A 80 -6.02 -2.54 -15.87
CA VAL A 80 -4.60 -2.76 -15.58
C VAL A 80 -4.30 -4.25 -15.65
N GLN A 81 -3.16 -4.57 -16.25
CA GLN A 81 -2.68 -5.94 -16.32
C GLN A 81 -1.90 -6.30 -15.06
N ARG A 82 -2.11 -7.53 -14.59
CA ARG A 82 -1.21 -8.17 -13.65
C ARG A 82 0.15 -8.39 -14.32
N MET A 83 1.22 -8.11 -13.59
CA MET A 83 2.55 -8.47 -14.07
C MET A 83 2.67 -9.98 -14.24
N VAL A 84 3.25 -10.39 -15.35
CA VAL A 84 3.60 -11.80 -15.64
C VAL A 84 5.12 -11.84 -15.72
N GLN A 85 5.75 -12.54 -14.80
CA GLN A 85 7.20 -12.74 -14.79
C GLN A 85 7.54 -14.19 -15.13
N ASP A 86 8.33 -14.38 -16.18
CA ASP A 86 8.80 -15.72 -16.59
C ASP A 86 9.77 -16.35 -15.58
N ASN A 87 10.41 -15.54 -14.74
CA ASN A 87 11.37 -15.94 -13.70
C ASN A 87 10.97 -15.41 -12.31
N ALA A 88 9.69 -15.45 -11.99
CA ALA A 88 9.15 -14.93 -10.74
C ALA A 88 9.82 -15.59 -9.52
N GLU A 89 10.21 -14.76 -8.54
CA GLU A 89 10.57 -15.23 -7.22
C GLU A 89 9.38 -15.91 -6.52
N ALA A 90 9.61 -16.63 -5.43
CA ALA A 90 8.58 -17.47 -4.80
C ALA A 90 7.29 -16.69 -4.43
N PHE A 91 7.41 -15.42 -4.03
CA PHE A 91 6.28 -14.57 -3.65
C PHE A 91 5.48 -14.03 -4.85
N ASP A 92 6.06 -13.97 -6.05
CA ASP A 92 5.30 -13.60 -7.25
C ASP A 92 4.44 -14.75 -7.78
N LYS A 93 4.74 -15.99 -7.41
CA LYS A 93 3.92 -17.16 -7.74
C LYS A 93 2.53 -17.11 -7.10
N VAL A 94 2.36 -16.34 -6.03
CA VAL A 94 1.04 -16.09 -5.44
C VAL A 94 0.10 -15.43 -6.45
N LEU A 95 0.63 -14.71 -7.43
CA LEU A 95 -0.12 -14.06 -8.48
C LEU A 95 -0.67 -15.03 -9.54
N ASP A 96 -0.10 -16.22 -9.70
CA ASP A 96 -0.49 -17.16 -10.77
C ASP A 96 -1.97 -17.58 -10.72
N HIS A 97 -2.57 -17.51 -9.54
CA HIS A 97 -3.98 -17.84 -9.31
C HIS A 97 -4.91 -16.63 -9.36
N MET A 98 -4.37 -15.43 -9.61
CA MET A 98 -5.13 -14.18 -9.63
C MET A 98 -5.55 -13.82 -11.06
N PRO A 99 -6.62 -13.02 -11.25
CA PRO A 99 -7.00 -12.50 -12.55
C PRO A 99 -5.82 -11.84 -13.26
N VAL A 100 -5.76 -11.97 -14.58
CA VAL A 100 -4.72 -11.32 -15.40
C VAL A 100 -4.99 -9.84 -15.57
N GLU A 101 -6.25 -9.43 -15.50
CA GLU A 101 -6.69 -8.05 -15.72
C GLU A 101 -7.67 -7.60 -14.63
N TYR A 102 -7.55 -6.34 -14.23
CA TYR A 102 -8.42 -5.68 -13.25
C TYR A 102 -9.02 -4.41 -13.83
N PRO A 103 -10.33 -4.15 -13.63
CA PRO A 103 -10.94 -2.90 -14.09
C PRO A 103 -10.38 -1.70 -13.32
N LEU A 104 -10.20 -0.58 -14.00
CA LEU A 104 -9.82 0.68 -13.38
C LEU A 104 -11.01 1.65 -13.30
N HIS A 105 -11.00 2.48 -12.27
CA HIS A 105 -11.95 3.59 -12.15
C HIS A 105 -11.39 4.83 -12.87
N GLU A 106 -11.54 4.83 -14.20
CA GLU A 106 -10.91 5.82 -15.10
C GLU A 106 -11.21 7.27 -14.69
N ALA A 107 -12.46 7.60 -14.40
CA ALA A 107 -12.84 8.97 -14.05
C ALA A 107 -12.14 9.45 -12.77
N LEU A 108 -12.13 8.62 -11.71
CA LEU A 108 -11.49 9.00 -10.45
C LEU A 108 -9.97 9.09 -10.60
N GLY A 109 -9.35 8.18 -11.37
CA GLY A 109 -7.91 8.24 -11.63
C GLY A 109 -7.52 9.52 -12.37
N ASN A 110 -8.27 9.89 -13.39
CA ASN A 110 -8.07 11.14 -14.13
C ASN A 110 -8.28 12.38 -13.25
N ASP A 111 -9.34 12.40 -12.42
CA ASP A 111 -9.60 13.51 -11.50
C ASP A 111 -8.46 13.71 -10.50
N ILE A 112 -7.93 12.62 -9.93
CA ILE A 112 -6.78 12.69 -9.01
C ILE A 112 -5.55 13.26 -9.72
N LEU A 113 -5.27 12.82 -10.93
CA LEU A 113 -4.13 13.26 -11.73
C LEU A 113 -4.27 14.73 -12.14
N GLU A 114 -5.36 15.11 -12.81
CA GLU A 114 -5.56 16.45 -13.33
C GLU A 114 -5.60 17.52 -12.25
N GLN A 115 -6.41 17.30 -11.20
CA GLN A 115 -6.47 18.20 -10.07
C GLN A 115 -5.15 18.21 -9.28
N GLY A 116 -4.39 17.11 -9.27
CA GLY A 116 -3.06 17.05 -8.66
C GLY A 116 -2.10 18.00 -9.34
N LEU A 117 -1.99 17.95 -10.67
CA LEU A 117 -1.17 18.85 -11.46
C LEU A 117 -1.57 20.32 -11.26
N GLN A 118 -2.87 20.61 -11.22
CA GLN A 118 -3.38 21.97 -10.95
C GLN A 118 -3.06 22.46 -9.53
N ASN A 119 -2.91 21.55 -8.56
CA ASN A 119 -2.63 21.89 -7.16
C ASN A 119 -1.15 21.73 -6.77
N GLY A 120 -0.25 21.73 -7.76
CA GLY A 120 1.20 21.77 -7.55
C GLY A 120 1.82 20.42 -7.18
N PHE A 121 1.20 19.31 -7.58
CA PHE A 121 1.82 17.99 -7.56
C PHE A 121 2.37 17.66 -8.94
N ASP A 122 3.66 17.32 -9.03
CA ASP A 122 4.29 16.86 -10.27
C ASP A 122 4.08 15.35 -10.42
N LEU A 123 2.82 14.95 -10.65
CA LEU A 123 2.43 13.56 -10.78
C LEU A 123 2.82 13.01 -12.15
N ALA A 124 3.46 11.85 -12.16
CA ALA A 124 3.57 11.06 -13.38
C ALA A 124 2.24 10.35 -13.66
N LEU A 125 2.02 10.08 -14.95
CA LEU A 125 0.91 9.23 -15.40
C LEU A 125 1.47 8.00 -16.09
N SER A 126 0.76 6.88 -15.99
CA SER A 126 1.03 5.69 -16.80
C SER A 126 -0.26 5.13 -17.36
N TRP A 127 -0.21 4.73 -18.66
CA TRP A 127 -1.28 4.01 -19.35
C TRP A 127 -1.02 2.49 -19.36
N GLU A 128 0.22 2.06 -19.12
CA GLU A 128 0.66 0.69 -19.39
C GLU A 128 1.36 0.01 -18.22
N ALA A 129 1.76 0.76 -17.17
CA ALA A 129 2.42 0.15 -16.02
C ALA A 129 1.57 -0.98 -15.45
N PRO A 130 2.07 -2.24 -15.44
CA PRO A 130 1.39 -3.35 -14.82
C PRO A 130 1.45 -3.22 -13.29
N VAL A 131 0.63 -3.99 -12.59
CA VAL A 131 0.65 -4.08 -11.13
C VAL A 131 1.17 -5.45 -10.70
N ASP A 132 1.98 -5.46 -9.66
CA ASP A 132 2.61 -6.65 -9.11
C ASP A 132 1.94 -7.13 -7.81
N HIS A 133 2.64 -7.97 -7.05
CA HIS A 133 2.18 -8.51 -5.78
C HIS A 133 1.94 -7.41 -4.72
N ALA A 134 2.68 -6.30 -4.76
CA ALA A 134 2.48 -5.21 -3.81
C ALA A 134 1.06 -4.64 -3.87
N PHE A 135 0.48 -4.54 -5.07
CA PHE A 135 -0.90 -4.12 -5.26
C PHE A 135 -1.90 -5.27 -5.04
N LEU A 136 -1.63 -6.44 -5.63
CA LEU A 136 -2.65 -7.47 -5.83
C LEU A 136 -2.74 -8.47 -4.69
N SER A 137 -1.63 -8.81 -4.01
CA SER A 137 -1.66 -9.75 -2.90
C SER A 137 -2.54 -9.26 -1.75
N PRO A 138 -2.42 -7.99 -1.27
CA PRO A 138 -3.31 -7.44 -0.26
C PRO A 138 -4.77 -7.36 -0.72
N VAL A 139 -5.04 -6.90 -1.94
CA VAL A 139 -6.40 -6.80 -2.48
C VAL A 139 -7.07 -8.17 -2.54
N ASN A 140 -6.37 -9.18 -3.06
CA ASN A 140 -6.93 -10.53 -3.17
C ASN A 140 -7.04 -11.22 -1.81
N THR A 141 -6.12 -11.00 -0.88
CA THR A 141 -6.23 -11.51 0.50
C THR A 141 -7.42 -10.87 1.21
N MET A 142 -7.61 -9.56 1.06
CA MET A 142 -8.71 -8.82 1.65
C MET A 142 -10.07 -9.23 1.09
N LEU A 143 -10.18 -9.41 -0.23
CA LEU A 143 -11.45 -9.66 -0.89
C LEU A 143 -11.73 -11.14 -1.15
N GLY A 144 -10.69 -11.97 -1.30
CA GLY A 144 -10.86 -13.39 -1.59
C GLY A 144 -11.62 -13.62 -2.90
N LYS A 145 -12.74 -14.33 -2.82
CA LYS A 145 -13.64 -14.59 -3.96
C LYS A 145 -14.70 -13.51 -4.19
N ARG A 146 -14.70 -12.43 -3.38
CA ARG A 146 -15.67 -11.35 -3.52
C ARG A 146 -15.33 -10.50 -4.74
N PRO A 147 -16.32 -9.81 -5.35
CA PRO A 147 -16.04 -8.89 -6.45
C PRO A 147 -15.05 -7.81 -6.05
N ILE A 148 -14.03 -7.60 -6.88
CA ILE A 148 -13.06 -6.52 -6.74
C ILE A 148 -13.66 -5.30 -7.43
N PRO A 149 -13.86 -4.17 -6.73
CA PRO A 149 -14.32 -2.95 -7.37
C PRO A 149 -13.24 -2.39 -8.31
N PRO A 150 -13.60 -1.50 -9.24
CA PRO A 150 -12.62 -0.83 -10.08
C PRO A 150 -11.51 -0.19 -9.24
N LEU A 151 -10.25 -0.41 -9.63
CA LEU A 151 -9.07 0.04 -8.91
C LEU A 151 -8.61 1.43 -9.39
N VAL A 152 -7.91 2.15 -8.52
CA VAL A 152 -7.05 3.29 -8.87
C VAL A 152 -5.67 3.03 -8.29
N PRO A 153 -4.75 2.41 -9.06
CA PRO A 153 -3.41 2.15 -8.59
C PRO A 153 -2.57 3.44 -8.57
N ILE A 154 -1.89 3.66 -7.45
CA ILE A 154 -0.98 4.79 -7.23
C ILE A 154 0.36 4.21 -6.79
N PHE A 155 1.39 4.46 -7.57
CA PHE A 155 2.76 4.08 -7.27
C PHE A 155 3.47 5.21 -6.52
N VAL A 156 4.15 4.86 -5.45
CA VAL A 156 5.03 5.78 -4.70
C VAL A 156 6.44 5.22 -4.72
N ASN A 157 7.42 6.05 -5.08
CA ASN A 157 8.82 5.63 -4.99
C ASN A 157 9.26 5.55 -3.52
N ALA A 158 9.23 4.36 -2.97
CA ALA A 158 9.67 4.11 -1.60
C ALA A 158 11.15 3.70 -1.50
N PHE A 159 11.76 3.18 -2.59
CA PHE A 159 13.08 2.56 -2.55
C PHE A 159 14.22 3.40 -3.12
N ILE A 160 13.99 4.06 -4.25
CA ILE A 160 15.09 4.65 -5.03
C ILE A 160 15.25 6.13 -4.68
N ALA A 161 16.40 6.48 -4.13
CA ALA A 161 16.69 7.87 -3.80
C ALA A 161 16.85 8.74 -5.07
N PRO A 162 16.31 9.98 -5.08
CA PRO A 162 15.58 10.64 -4.00
C PRO A 162 14.09 10.22 -3.95
N GLN A 163 13.62 9.85 -2.76
CA GLN A 163 12.22 9.54 -2.51
C GLN A 163 11.40 10.82 -2.23
N PRO A 164 10.07 10.79 -2.41
CA PRO A 164 9.21 11.83 -1.88
C PRO A 164 9.30 11.85 -0.34
N THR A 165 9.14 13.02 0.27
CA THR A 165 9.13 13.13 1.73
C THR A 165 7.84 12.57 2.33
N ALA A 166 7.87 12.11 3.58
CA ALA A 166 6.69 11.66 4.30
C ALA A 166 5.58 12.74 4.32
N ARG A 167 5.96 14.00 4.55
CA ARG A 167 5.05 15.16 4.48
C ARG A 167 4.44 15.33 3.08
N ARG A 168 5.21 15.11 2.01
CA ARG A 168 4.68 15.20 0.63
C ARG A 168 3.67 14.10 0.34
N CYS A 169 3.96 12.88 0.77
CA CYS A 169 3.02 11.76 0.66
C CYS A 169 1.72 12.03 1.42
N PHE A 170 1.80 12.54 2.65
CA PHE A 170 0.64 12.93 3.44
C PHE A 170 -0.18 14.04 2.75
N GLN A 171 0.46 15.09 2.23
CA GLN A 171 -0.21 16.14 1.48
C GLN A 171 -0.92 15.61 0.23
N PHE A 172 -0.32 14.62 -0.43
CA PHE A 172 -0.95 13.96 -1.58
C PHE A 172 -2.19 13.17 -1.15
N GLY A 173 -2.14 12.49 0.00
CA GLY A 173 -3.32 11.87 0.59
C GLY A 173 -4.45 12.87 0.88
N GLN A 174 -4.12 14.03 1.44
CA GLN A 174 -5.09 15.12 1.63
C GLN A 174 -5.66 15.63 0.29
N HIS A 175 -4.84 15.63 -0.77
CA HIS A 175 -5.32 15.94 -2.12
C HIS A 175 -6.34 14.91 -2.58
N ILE A 176 -6.07 13.61 -2.45
CA ILE A 176 -7.00 12.54 -2.78
C ILE A 176 -8.32 12.72 -2.04
N ALA A 177 -8.29 13.01 -0.73
CA ALA A 177 -9.51 13.25 0.04
C ALA A 177 -10.35 14.42 -0.52
N ARG A 178 -9.70 15.52 -0.92
CA ARG A 178 -10.39 16.68 -1.54
C ARG A 178 -11.01 16.34 -2.89
N VAL A 179 -10.33 15.53 -3.71
CA VAL A 179 -10.86 15.05 -5.00
C VAL A 179 -12.08 14.17 -4.78
N VAL A 180 -11.97 13.18 -3.89
CA VAL A 180 -13.08 12.28 -3.56
C VAL A 180 -14.27 13.07 -3.03
N ALA A 181 -14.08 14.04 -2.12
CA ALA A 181 -15.16 14.86 -1.58
C ALA A 181 -15.95 15.65 -2.65
N LYS A 182 -15.29 16.03 -3.74
CA LYS A 182 -15.93 16.71 -4.88
C LYS A 182 -16.57 15.76 -5.88
N SER A 183 -16.23 14.50 -5.88
CA SER A 183 -16.77 13.46 -6.77
C SER A 183 -18.14 12.96 -6.26
N PRO A 184 -18.87 12.18 -7.06
CA PRO A 184 -20.06 11.47 -6.58
C PRO A 184 -19.72 10.11 -5.91
N PHE A 185 -18.47 9.68 -5.87
CA PHE A 185 -18.06 8.30 -5.59
C PHE A 185 -17.85 8.01 -4.09
N THR A 186 -18.22 6.80 -3.69
CA THR A 186 -17.86 6.21 -2.40
C THR A 186 -16.60 5.38 -2.59
N VAL A 187 -15.53 5.66 -1.84
CA VAL A 187 -14.18 5.15 -2.14
C VAL A 187 -13.56 4.47 -0.93
N GLY A 188 -12.94 3.31 -1.15
CA GLY A 188 -11.96 2.75 -0.23
C GLY A 188 -10.54 3.20 -0.58
N ILE A 189 -9.66 3.27 0.40
CA ILE A 189 -8.23 3.47 0.17
C ILE A 189 -7.43 2.43 0.95
N LEU A 190 -6.50 1.78 0.27
CA LEU A 190 -5.62 0.75 0.79
C LEU A 190 -4.18 1.16 0.52
N ALA A 191 -3.35 1.25 1.56
CA ALA A 191 -1.92 1.38 1.41
C ALA A 191 -1.26 0.03 1.70
N THR A 192 -0.28 -0.34 0.90
CA THR A 192 0.39 -1.63 1.05
C THR A 192 1.88 -1.42 1.28
N GLY A 193 2.53 -2.45 1.75
CA GLY A 193 3.93 -2.41 2.08
C GLY A 193 4.18 -2.79 3.53
N GLY A 194 5.45 -3.01 3.81
CA GLY A 194 5.83 -3.50 5.11
C GLY A 194 5.94 -2.45 6.17
N LEU A 195 6.08 -2.95 7.39
CA LEU A 195 6.91 -2.35 8.39
C LEU A 195 8.39 -2.70 8.10
N SER A 196 9.26 -2.65 9.09
CA SER A 196 10.69 -2.80 8.85
C SER A 196 11.07 -4.13 8.20
N HIS A 197 11.83 -4.03 7.13
CA HIS A 197 12.52 -5.13 6.46
C HIS A 197 13.64 -4.58 5.56
N PHE A 198 14.60 -5.42 5.24
CA PHE A 198 15.71 -5.06 4.36
C PHE A 198 15.74 -6.04 3.18
N PRO A 199 15.15 -5.69 2.04
CA PRO A 199 15.22 -6.52 0.84
C PRO A 199 16.65 -6.57 0.28
N GLU A 200 16.94 -7.54 -0.58
CA GLU A 200 18.29 -7.73 -1.17
C GLU A 200 18.83 -6.50 -1.90
N LEU A 201 17.94 -5.64 -2.42
CA LEU A 201 18.30 -4.37 -3.04
C LEU A 201 18.98 -3.39 -2.05
N LEU A 202 18.78 -3.56 -0.74
CA LEU A 202 19.39 -2.77 0.31
C LEU A 202 20.54 -3.58 0.96
N LEU A 203 21.65 -3.67 0.25
CA LEU A 203 22.81 -4.49 0.55
C LEU A 203 23.25 -4.48 2.02
N GLY A 204 23.50 -5.66 2.57
CA GLY A 204 24.21 -5.87 3.82
C GLY A 204 23.37 -6.07 5.06
N ARG A 205 22.05 -5.87 5.01
CA ARG A 205 21.13 -5.99 6.17
C ARG A 205 19.93 -6.93 5.91
N VAL A 206 20.03 -7.78 4.91
CA VAL A 206 18.96 -8.72 4.56
C VAL A 206 18.55 -9.55 5.77
N GLY A 207 17.26 -9.53 6.08
CA GLY A 207 16.68 -10.28 7.18
C GLY A 207 16.71 -9.56 8.54
N GLU A 208 17.16 -8.30 8.62
CA GLU A 208 17.00 -7.46 9.80
C GLU A 208 15.60 -6.81 9.85
N THR A 209 15.18 -6.44 11.07
CA THR A 209 13.97 -5.67 11.35
C THR A 209 14.24 -4.67 12.47
N ASP A 210 13.50 -3.57 12.53
CA ASP A 210 13.52 -2.62 13.64
C ASP A 210 12.16 -2.55 14.32
N THR A 211 11.89 -3.55 15.16
CA THR A 211 10.62 -3.64 15.89
C THR A 211 10.38 -2.44 16.81
N VAL A 212 11.44 -1.82 17.34
CA VAL A 212 11.30 -0.64 18.23
C VAL A 212 10.76 0.55 17.44
N PHE A 213 11.27 0.76 16.24
CA PHE A 213 10.79 1.82 15.38
C PHE A 213 9.37 1.53 14.86
N ASP A 214 9.10 0.29 14.46
CA ASP A 214 7.77 -0.12 14.00
C ASP A 214 6.69 0.12 15.06
N ARG A 215 6.98 -0.19 16.33
CA ARG A 215 6.06 0.08 17.44
C ARG A 215 5.82 1.57 17.66
N LYS A 216 6.80 2.45 17.39
CA LYS A 216 6.60 3.91 17.41
C LYS A 216 5.66 4.35 16.29
N LEU A 217 5.85 3.84 15.06
CA LEU A 217 4.97 4.15 13.93
C LEU A 217 3.51 3.75 14.26
N ILE A 218 3.31 2.54 14.77
CA ILE A 218 2.01 2.05 15.20
C ILE A 218 1.40 2.96 16.28
N HIS A 219 2.16 3.28 17.32
CA HIS A 219 1.70 4.14 18.41
C HIS A 219 1.23 5.51 17.93
N TRP A 220 1.99 6.19 17.06
CA TRP A 220 1.62 7.49 16.52
C TRP A 220 0.34 7.43 15.66
N MET A 221 0.13 6.36 14.92
CA MET A 221 -1.09 6.17 14.15
C MET A 221 -2.32 5.92 15.05
N GLU A 222 -2.19 5.12 16.11
CA GLU A 222 -3.28 4.83 17.06
C GLU A 222 -3.62 6.04 17.93
N SER A 223 -2.62 6.80 18.38
CA SER A 223 -2.83 8.02 19.18
C SER A 223 -3.37 9.18 18.34
N GLY A 224 -3.15 9.15 17.02
CA GLY A 224 -3.47 10.25 16.11
C GLY A 224 -2.42 11.39 16.15
N GLU A 225 -1.23 11.09 16.67
CA GLU A 225 -0.09 12.01 16.71
C GLU A 225 0.62 12.00 15.35
N HIS A 226 0.11 12.76 14.39
CA HIS A 226 0.65 12.72 13.03
C HIS A 226 1.93 13.56 12.85
N GLU A 227 2.20 14.57 13.68
CA GLU A 227 3.38 15.45 13.51
C GLU A 227 4.72 14.69 13.47
N PRO A 228 4.99 13.72 14.38
CA PRO A 228 6.22 12.95 14.30
C PRO A 228 6.37 12.16 13.00
N LEU A 229 5.23 11.68 12.43
CA LEU A 229 5.20 10.96 11.16
C LEU A 229 5.50 11.88 9.97
N LEU A 230 5.06 13.15 10.03
CA LEU A 230 5.31 14.13 8.97
C LEU A 230 6.79 14.53 8.88
N ASP A 231 7.53 14.43 9.98
CA ASP A 231 8.92 14.80 10.05
C ASP A 231 9.89 13.63 9.79
N LEU A 232 9.36 12.43 9.52
CA LEU A 232 10.18 11.28 9.13
C LEU A 232 10.98 11.60 7.87
N THR A 233 12.28 11.35 7.96
CA THR A 233 13.20 11.54 6.85
C THR A 233 13.37 10.24 6.04
N ALA A 234 13.72 10.35 4.76
CA ALA A 234 14.06 9.19 3.95
C ALA A 234 15.24 8.40 4.55
N ASP A 235 16.21 9.08 5.17
CA ASP A 235 17.35 8.46 5.83
C ASP A 235 16.93 7.62 7.05
N GLU A 236 16.00 8.10 7.89
CA GLU A 236 15.46 7.33 9.03
C GLU A 236 14.69 6.09 8.53
N LEU A 237 13.80 6.26 7.55
CA LEU A 237 13.06 5.16 6.96
C LEU A 237 13.99 4.11 6.33
N HIS A 238 15.06 4.55 5.67
CA HIS A 238 16.06 3.66 5.10
C HIS A 238 16.85 2.92 6.19
N LYS A 239 17.31 3.62 7.23
CA LYS A 239 18.07 3.03 8.34
C LYS A 239 17.28 2.00 9.13
N THR A 240 15.99 2.19 9.26
CA THR A 240 15.08 1.29 9.99
C THR A 240 14.45 0.21 9.11
N GLY A 241 14.63 0.28 7.78
CA GLY A 241 14.01 -0.64 6.82
C GLY A 241 12.51 -0.41 6.62
N SER A 242 11.97 0.74 7.07
CA SER A 242 10.53 1.05 7.01
C SER A 242 10.21 1.99 5.84
N HIS A 243 10.93 1.87 4.72
CA HIS A 243 10.84 2.78 3.57
C HIS A 243 9.45 2.74 2.91
N GLU A 244 8.77 1.60 2.86
CA GLU A 244 7.42 1.47 2.30
C GLU A 244 6.34 2.17 3.15
N PHE A 245 6.69 2.64 4.35
CA PHE A 245 5.79 3.47 5.15
C PHE A 245 5.39 4.77 4.45
N LEU A 246 6.10 5.19 3.41
CA LEU A 246 5.69 6.30 2.54
C LEU A 246 4.33 6.04 1.86
N ASN A 247 4.00 4.80 1.52
CA ASN A 247 2.69 4.42 1.00
C ASN A 247 1.59 4.68 2.05
N TRP A 248 1.88 4.33 3.33
CA TRP A 248 0.96 4.54 4.44
C TRP A 248 0.76 6.03 4.76
N MET A 249 1.78 6.86 4.51
CA MET A 249 1.66 8.31 4.67
C MET A 249 0.65 8.93 3.70
N VAL A 250 0.49 8.38 2.50
CA VAL A 250 -0.58 8.79 1.57
C VAL A 250 -1.95 8.46 2.16
N LEU A 251 -2.13 7.23 2.65
CA LEU A 251 -3.38 6.83 3.30
C LEU A 251 -3.67 7.72 4.51
N LEU A 252 -2.69 7.93 5.41
CA LEU A 252 -2.84 8.79 6.59
C LEU A 252 -3.35 10.18 6.22
N GLY A 253 -2.78 10.78 5.18
CA GLY A 253 -3.23 12.08 4.68
C GLY A 253 -4.67 12.07 4.20
N ALA A 254 -5.10 10.98 3.56
CA ALA A 254 -6.45 10.84 3.01
C ALA A 254 -7.54 10.63 4.07
N VAL A 255 -7.19 9.97 5.18
CA VAL A 255 -8.16 9.63 6.25
C VAL A 255 -8.04 10.50 7.50
N SER A 256 -7.05 11.41 7.54
CA SER A 256 -6.87 12.32 8.68
C SER A 256 -8.14 13.16 8.92
N PRO A 257 -8.55 13.38 10.18
CA PRO A 257 -7.85 13.07 11.44
C PRO A 257 -8.24 11.73 12.11
N ALA A 258 -8.73 10.77 11.36
CA ALA A 258 -9.14 9.48 11.93
C ALA A 258 -7.94 8.73 12.57
N ARG A 259 -8.24 7.96 13.61
CA ARG A 259 -7.24 7.15 14.31
C ARG A 259 -7.22 5.74 13.77
N ALA A 260 -6.03 5.15 13.79
CA ALA A 260 -5.82 3.77 13.41
C ALA A 260 -6.28 2.80 14.49
N GLU A 261 -6.64 1.61 14.06
CA GLU A 261 -6.86 0.43 14.91
C GLU A 261 -6.04 -0.73 14.34
N VAL A 262 -5.08 -1.20 15.12
CA VAL A 262 -4.24 -2.33 14.72
C VAL A 262 -5.07 -3.62 14.78
N ARG A 263 -5.21 -4.28 13.64
CA ARG A 263 -5.89 -5.58 13.51
C ARG A 263 -4.92 -6.74 13.69
N TYR A 264 -3.69 -6.53 13.28
CA TYR A 264 -2.60 -7.47 13.44
C TYR A 264 -1.26 -6.75 13.52
N PHE A 265 -0.36 -7.23 14.35
CA PHE A 265 1.06 -6.91 14.35
C PHE A 265 1.84 -8.19 14.67
N GLY A 266 2.77 -8.56 13.83
CA GLY A 266 3.58 -9.77 13.97
C GLY A 266 5.04 -9.51 13.63
N GLU A 267 5.91 -9.93 14.56
CA GLU A 267 7.35 -9.95 14.35
C GLU A 267 7.74 -11.27 13.69
N LEU A 268 8.20 -11.23 12.45
CA LEU A 268 8.70 -12.39 11.74
C LEU A 268 10.19 -12.22 11.48
N PRO A 269 10.93 -13.30 11.32
CA PRO A 269 12.26 -13.21 10.74
C PRO A 269 12.18 -12.53 9.37
N ARG A 270 13.02 -11.52 9.15
CA ARG A 270 13.17 -10.73 7.93
C ARG A 270 12.15 -9.62 7.67
N ILE A 271 10.95 -9.66 8.27
CA ILE A 271 9.95 -8.63 8.08
C ILE A 271 9.02 -8.55 9.31
N ASN A 272 8.72 -7.34 9.75
CA ASN A 272 7.59 -7.14 10.65
C ASN A 272 6.34 -6.86 9.83
N MET A 273 5.25 -7.52 10.18
CA MET A 273 3.97 -7.42 9.46
C MET A 273 2.93 -6.69 10.29
N ALA A 274 2.10 -5.91 9.62
CA ALA A 274 0.90 -5.36 10.25
C ALA A 274 -0.29 -5.34 9.29
N ALA A 275 -1.48 -5.33 9.88
CA ALA A 275 -2.74 -4.96 9.25
C ALA A 275 -3.43 -3.92 10.14
N VAL A 276 -3.74 -2.77 9.59
CA VAL A 276 -4.23 -1.59 10.31
C VAL A 276 -5.43 -1.03 9.58
N GLU A 277 -6.45 -0.61 10.32
CA GLU A 277 -7.68 -0.04 9.78
C GLU A 277 -7.97 1.30 10.43
N TRP A 278 -8.50 2.26 9.69
CA TRP A 278 -8.93 3.56 10.21
C TRP A 278 -10.43 3.61 10.43
N ARG A 279 -10.84 4.08 11.61
CA ARG A 279 -12.25 4.29 11.93
C ARG A 279 -12.73 5.56 11.24
N LEU A 280 -13.45 5.38 10.14
CA LEU A 280 -14.08 6.48 9.41
C LEU A 280 -15.55 6.62 9.83
N ALA A 281 -16.01 7.87 9.98
CA ALA A 281 -17.37 8.18 10.37
C ALA A 281 -18.42 7.90 9.27
#